data_f0f16d5f4682d48490c871ccb1832754
#
_entry.id   f0f16d5f4682d48490c871ccb1832754
#
_cell.length_a   1.000
_cell.length_b   1.000
_cell.length_c   1.000
_cell.angle_alpha   90.00
_cell.angle_beta   90.00
_cell.angle_gamma   90.00
#
_symmetry.space_group_name_H-M   'P 1'
#
loop_
_entity.id
_entity.type
_entity.pdbx_description
1 polymer ?
#
loop_
_entity_poly.entity_id
_entity_poly.type
_entity_poly.pdbx_seq_one_letter_code
_entity_poly.pdbx_strand_id
1 'polypeptide(L)'
;MADKSNDLLVGLDIGSSKVVCMIASPVSSSTFKIEGLGECKSEGIEQGGVVDINQAVDCVRAAVEEAEKTANTTVKTVAAGISGPHIRTDNCIQQTIVGSGEIEQKDIDDLLNTAMSVTLPPSMRYLDVIPQEYSVDYARRIRTPIGMEGKKLEGSLHVVTAQSAQCLFLNKVIRRTGLELIDSQLIFNPLAAASAVLRPGEIDLGVALIDIGSDLSDVAVFFDKAVQYSAVHPMGGQQITDEISIKTHLSQDAAEKLKLQMGQVRYDARKDKDSFIRLPTAPGYSDDGGRILSKQALSAIIDVKVQDILEKIYYRIRDKSLHTQLGYGVVLTGGGATLPGIQRMAKEVFSSHMAGREINVRLGRPLVNYETSEFVPPELYNTESFPKQFAGYSTPQHAAVLGYLCQLNQKFWAQGSNIGSKRKLKSIGGMIKQWIFGNF
;
A
#
# COMPACT_ATOMS: atom_id res chain seq x y z
N MET A 1 -3.17 -37.62 4.88
CA MET A 1 -2.47 -36.33 5.05
C MET A 1 -3.46 -35.27 4.65
N ALA A 2 -3.90 -34.42 5.57
CA ALA A 2 -4.79 -33.28 5.23
C ALA A 2 -4.08 -32.39 4.21
N ASP A 3 -4.80 -31.99 3.19
CA ASP A 3 -4.29 -31.12 2.13
C ASP A 3 -3.94 -29.76 2.75
N LYS A 4 -2.67 -29.54 3.08
CA LYS A 4 -2.16 -28.29 3.69
C LYS A 4 -2.32 -27.06 2.77
N SER A 5 -2.70 -27.26 1.51
CA SER A 5 -2.83 -26.20 0.52
C SER A 5 -4.03 -25.28 0.76
N ASN A 6 -5.02 -25.68 1.56
CA ASN A 6 -6.25 -24.92 1.81
C ASN A 6 -6.14 -23.85 2.92
N ASP A 7 -5.08 -23.89 3.72
CA ASP A 7 -4.92 -23.00 4.88
C ASP A 7 -3.82 -21.92 4.66
N LEU A 8 -3.28 -21.81 3.44
CA LEU A 8 -2.24 -20.85 3.15
C LEU A 8 -2.82 -19.46 2.79
N LEU A 9 -2.13 -18.44 3.25
CA LEU A 9 -2.38 -17.05 2.89
C LEU A 9 -1.44 -16.70 1.73
N VAL A 10 -1.99 -16.22 0.62
CA VAL A 10 -1.18 -15.85 -0.55
C VAL A 10 -1.49 -14.43 -0.98
N GLY A 11 -0.47 -13.56 -0.94
CA GLY A 11 -0.52 -12.18 -1.41
C GLY A 11 0.22 -12.03 -2.74
N LEU A 12 -0.38 -11.33 -3.68
CA LEU A 12 0.19 -11.03 -5.00
C LEU A 12 0.14 -9.53 -5.25
N ASP A 13 1.29 -8.88 -5.27
CA ASP A 13 1.43 -7.47 -5.64
C ASP A 13 1.95 -7.35 -7.07
N ILE A 14 1.12 -6.77 -7.94
CA ILE A 14 1.42 -6.59 -9.36
C ILE A 14 1.75 -5.11 -9.59
N GLY A 15 3.01 -4.75 -9.32
CA GLY A 15 3.50 -3.39 -9.46
C GLY A 15 4.10 -3.09 -10.85
N SER A 16 4.34 -1.81 -11.16
CA SER A 16 4.95 -1.40 -12.43
C SER A 16 6.46 -1.72 -12.52
N SER A 17 7.15 -1.87 -11.40
CA SER A 17 8.59 -2.21 -11.38
C SER A 17 8.84 -3.68 -11.15
N LYS A 18 8.06 -4.31 -10.27
CA LYS A 18 8.17 -5.73 -9.94
C LYS A 18 6.83 -6.33 -9.59
N VAL A 19 6.71 -7.64 -9.82
CA VAL A 19 5.64 -8.49 -9.30
C VAL A 19 6.21 -9.23 -8.09
N VAL A 20 5.45 -9.26 -6.98
CA VAL A 20 5.83 -9.96 -5.75
C VAL A 20 4.72 -10.94 -5.36
N CYS A 21 5.08 -12.20 -5.19
CA CYS A 21 4.20 -13.21 -4.60
C CYS A 21 4.75 -13.63 -3.24
N MET A 22 3.91 -13.63 -2.21
CA MET A 22 4.29 -14.02 -0.87
C MET A 22 3.30 -15.06 -0.33
N ILE A 23 3.83 -16.18 0.17
CA ILE A 23 3.06 -17.30 0.74
C ILE A 23 3.33 -17.34 2.24
N ALA A 24 2.27 -17.45 3.04
CA ALA A 24 2.36 -17.50 4.48
C ALA A 24 1.39 -18.52 5.07
N SER A 25 1.72 -19.01 6.28
CA SER A 25 0.84 -19.84 7.11
C SER A 25 0.33 -19.03 8.31
N PRO A 26 -0.98 -19.12 8.64
CA PRO A 26 -1.54 -18.42 9.79
C PRO A 26 -1.00 -19.03 11.10
N VAL A 27 -0.60 -18.18 12.05
CA VAL A 27 -0.11 -18.57 13.37
C VAL A 27 -1.09 -18.17 14.47
N SER A 28 -1.57 -16.92 14.42
CA SER A 28 -2.60 -16.40 15.30
C SER A 28 -3.45 -15.36 14.57
N SER A 29 -4.47 -14.80 15.20
CA SER A 29 -5.31 -13.77 14.59
C SER A 29 -4.54 -12.52 14.12
N SER A 30 -3.38 -12.25 14.69
CA SER A 30 -2.54 -11.09 14.36
C SER A 30 -1.18 -11.44 13.75
N THR A 31 -0.77 -12.72 13.78
CA THR A 31 0.54 -13.17 13.30
C THR A 31 0.43 -14.28 12.26
N PHE A 32 1.34 -14.29 11.31
CA PHE A 32 1.50 -15.33 10.30
C PHE A 32 2.98 -15.54 10.01
N LYS A 33 3.34 -16.71 9.53
CA LYS A 33 4.72 -17.05 9.18
C LYS A 33 4.89 -17.03 7.67
N ILE A 34 5.91 -16.36 7.16
CA ILE A 34 6.25 -16.35 5.74
C ILE A 34 6.96 -17.66 5.41
N GLU A 35 6.40 -18.40 4.47
CA GLU A 35 6.91 -19.68 3.99
C GLU A 35 7.62 -19.55 2.63
N GLY A 36 7.21 -18.58 1.81
CA GLY A 36 7.81 -18.37 0.49
C GLY A 36 7.68 -16.95 -0.01
N LEU A 37 8.68 -16.52 -0.80
CA LEU A 37 8.73 -15.26 -1.52
C LEU A 37 9.22 -15.53 -2.93
N GLY A 38 8.56 -14.92 -3.92
CA GLY A 38 9.02 -14.85 -5.30
C GLY A 38 8.86 -13.44 -5.84
N GLU A 39 9.86 -12.99 -6.58
CA GLU A 39 9.89 -11.67 -7.21
C GLU A 39 10.26 -11.80 -8.70
N CYS A 40 9.61 -11.01 -9.54
CA CYS A 40 9.95 -10.89 -10.95
C CYS A 40 9.95 -9.42 -11.36
N LYS A 41 10.90 -9.02 -12.21
CA LYS A 41 10.85 -7.70 -12.85
C LYS A 41 9.55 -7.59 -13.64
N SER A 42 8.81 -6.51 -13.45
CA SER A 42 7.51 -6.33 -14.11
C SER A 42 7.69 -5.91 -15.56
N GLU A 43 6.92 -6.52 -16.43
CA GLU A 43 6.73 -6.15 -17.84
C GLU A 43 5.24 -6.20 -18.16
N GLY A 44 4.78 -5.31 -19.07
CA GLY A 44 3.37 -5.22 -19.46
C GLY A 44 2.46 -4.53 -18.43
N ILE A 45 3.04 -3.88 -17.41
CA ILE A 45 2.33 -3.07 -16.40
C ILE A 45 2.92 -1.67 -16.38
N GLU A 46 2.09 -0.67 -16.62
CA GLU A 46 2.47 0.74 -16.55
C GLU A 46 1.45 1.52 -15.72
N GLN A 47 1.93 2.37 -14.82
CA GLN A 47 1.09 3.16 -13.92
C GLN A 47 -0.01 2.33 -13.23
N GLY A 48 0.33 1.11 -12.80
CA GLY A 48 -0.61 0.18 -12.16
C GLY A 48 -1.68 -0.41 -13.08
N GLY A 49 -1.64 -0.11 -14.38
CA GLY A 49 -2.54 -0.65 -15.40
C GLY A 49 -1.87 -1.73 -16.26
N VAL A 50 -2.64 -2.72 -16.70
CA VAL A 50 -2.17 -3.75 -17.63
C VAL A 50 -2.15 -3.17 -19.04
N VAL A 51 -0.97 -3.08 -19.65
CA VAL A 51 -0.75 -2.62 -21.05
C VAL A 51 -0.44 -3.79 -21.99
N ASP A 52 0.18 -4.86 -21.47
CA ASP A 52 0.37 -6.13 -22.19
C ASP A 52 0.03 -7.32 -21.28
N ILE A 53 -1.05 -8.02 -21.63
CA ILE A 53 -1.54 -9.14 -20.83
C ILE A 53 -0.57 -10.31 -20.83
N ASN A 54 0.12 -10.59 -21.95
CA ASN A 54 0.98 -11.77 -22.07
C ASN A 54 2.24 -11.58 -21.22
N GLN A 55 2.90 -10.44 -21.36
CA GLN A 55 4.06 -10.09 -20.53
C GLN A 55 3.71 -10.09 -19.03
N ALA A 56 2.59 -9.48 -18.65
CA ALA A 56 2.13 -9.47 -17.27
C ALA A 56 1.87 -10.89 -16.73
N VAL A 57 1.28 -11.79 -17.54
CA VAL A 57 1.06 -13.20 -17.16
C VAL A 57 2.38 -13.91 -16.92
N ASP A 58 3.38 -13.70 -17.78
CA ASP A 58 4.69 -14.35 -17.64
C ASP A 58 5.42 -13.89 -16.38
N CYS A 59 5.36 -12.58 -16.05
CA CYS A 59 5.93 -12.03 -14.80
C CYS A 59 5.22 -12.58 -13.57
N VAL A 60 3.87 -12.62 -13.58
CA VAL A 60 3.10 -13.19 -12.46
C VAL A 60 3.42 -14.67 -12.26
N ARG A 61 3.46 -15.44 -13.35
CA ARG A 61 3.82 -16.86 -13.31
C ARG A 61 5.21 -17.06 -12.70
N ALA A 62 6.21 -16.32 -13.14
CA ALA A 62 7.57 -16.44 -12.64
C ALA A 62 7.66 -16.12 -11.13
N ALA A 63 7.00 -15.07 -10.68
CA ALA A 63 6.97 -14.72 -9.24
C ALA A 63 6.24 -15.78 -8.41
N VAL A 64 5.14 -16.35 -8.90
CA VAL A 64 4.39 -17.41 -8.21
C VAL A 64 5.20 -18.68 -8.13
N GLU A 65 5.80 -19.15 -9.24
CA GLU A 65 6.63 -20.36 -9.29
C GLU A 65 7.83 -20.27 -8.33
N GLU A 66 8.47 -19.12 -8.23
CA GLU A 66 9.55 -18.88 -7.28
C GLU A 66 9.07 -18.96 -5.81
N ALA A 67 7.93 -18.34 -5.51
CA ALA A 67 7.32 -18.41 -4.18
C ALA A 67 6.92 -19.83 -3.80
N GLU A 68 6.28 -20.58 -4.72
CA GLU A 68 5.89 -21.98 -4.54
C GLU A 68 7.10 -22.88 -4.29
N LYS A 69 8.17 -22.68 -5.08
CA LYS A 69 9.44 -23.42 -4.90
C LYS A 69 10.05 -23.14 -3.52
N THR A 70 10.05 -21.89 -3.07
CA THR A 70 10.60 -21.51 -1.77
C THR A 70 9.76 -22.09 -0.63
N ALA A 71 8.42 -22.05 -0.74
CA ALA A 71 7.48 -22.59 0.24
C ALA A 71 7.31 -24.13 0.13
N ASN A 72 7.87 -24.77 -0.90
CA ASN A 72 7.66 -26.19 -1.22
C ASN A 72 6.17 -26.58 -1.25
N THR A 73 5.36 -25.78 -1.91
CA THR A 73 3.89 -25.95 -2.02
C THR A 73 3.37 -25.41 -3.34
N THR A 74 2.10 -25.67 -3.65
CA THR A 74 1.40 -25.07 -4.79
C THR A 74 0.19 -24.29 -4.29
N VAL A 75 -0.11 -23.17 -4.95
CA VAL A 75 -1.20 -22.27 -4.58
C VAL A 75 -2.26 -22.22 -5.67
N LYS A 76 -3.51 -21.97 -5.29
CA LYS A 76 -4.66 -21.87 -6.22
C LYS A 76 -5.39 -20.55 -6.09
N THR A 77 -5.37 -19.95 -4.92
CA THR A 77 -6.09 -18.71 -4.62
C THR A 77 -5.14 -17.65 -4.08
N VAL A 78 -5.37 -16.41 -4.48
CA VAL A 78 -4.53 -15.26 -4.08
C VAL A 78 -5.39 -14.06 -3.70
N ALA A 79 -4.92 -13.26 -2.75
CA ALA A 79 -5.34 -11.87 -2.62
C ALA A 79 -4.41 -11.01 -3.47
N ALA A 80 -4.96 -10.16 -4.30
CA ALA A 80 -4.17 -9.27 -5.13
C ALA A 80 -4.61 -7.81 -4.97
N GLY A 81 -3.65 -6.92 -5.08
CA GLY A 81 -3.87 -5.50 -4.97
C GLY A 81 -4.15 -4.80 -6.29
N ILE A 82 -4.63 -3.57 -6.16
CA ILE A 82 -4.80 -2.64 -7.27
C ILE A 82 -4.45 -1.23 -6.82
N SER A 83 -3.70 -0.52 -7.65
CA SER A 83 -3.51 0.93 -7.58
C SER A 83 -3.36 1.49 -8.99
N GLY A 84 -3.66 2.78 -9.16
CA GLY A 84 -3.51 3.43 -10.46
C GLY A 84 -4.35 4.70 -10.56
N PRO A 85 -4.09 5.53 -11.59
CA PRO A 85 -4.85 6.78 -11.84
C PRO A 85 -6.32 6.51 -12.23
N HIS A 86 -6.68 5.26 -12.45
CA HIS A 86 -8.04 4.78 -12.70
C HIS A 86 -8.87 4.56 -11.42
N ILE A 87 -8.27 4.76 -10.25
CA ILE A 87 -8.96 4.73 -8.95
C ILE A 87 -9.54 6.13 -8.65
N ARG A 88 -10.75 6.13 -8.08
CA ARG A 88 -11.40 7.32 -7.53
C ARG A 88 -11.83 7.05 -6.11
N THR A 89 -11.67 8.04 -5.27
CA THR A 89 -12.09 7.95 -3.86
C THR A 89 -12.90 9.18 -3.49
N ASP A 90 -13.96 8.98 -2.71
CA ASP A 90 -14.81 10.05 -2.22
C ASP A 90 -15.41 9.69 -0.86
N ASN A 91 -15.87 10.70 -0.12
CA ASN A 91 -16.59 10.48 1.12
C ASN A 91 -18.08 10.81 0.91
N CYS A 92 -18.95 9.96 1.44
CA CYS A 92 -20.38 10.18 1.39
C CYS A 92 -21.03 9.88 2.73
N ILE A 93 -22.22 10.41 2.93
CA ILE A 93 -23.07 10.12 4.08
C ILE A 93 -24.27 9.31 3.59
N GLN A 94 -24.52 8.20 4.24
CA GLN A 94 -25.68 7.35 3.98
C GLN A 94 -26.47 7.13 5.26
N GLN A 95 -27.75 6.78 5.12
CA GLN A 95 -28.63 6.54 6.26
C GLN A 95 -29.56 5.36 6.00
N THR A 96 -29.95 4.69 7.07
CA THR A 96 -30.98 3.65 7.06
C THR A 96 -31.91 3.81 8.26
N ILE A 97 -33.12 3.27 8.14
CA ILE A 97 -34.12 3.26 9.23
C ILE A 97 -33.98 1.93 9.97
N VAL A 98 -33.88 2.00 11.29
CA VAL A 98 -33.78 0.84 12.20
C VAL A 98 -35.17 0.37 12.53
N GLY A 99 -35.57 -0.80 12.03
CA GLY A 99 -36.92 -1.32 12.18
C GLY A 99 -37.20 -1.96 13.54
N SER A 100 -36.17 -2.54 14.18
CA SER A 100 -36.26 -3.21 15.49
C SER A 100 -36.23 -2.26 16.68
N GLY A 101 -35.80 -1.01 16.48
CA GLY A 101 -35.55 -0.04 17.55
C GLY A 101 -34.21 -0.17 18.23
N GLU A 102 -33.48 -1.24 18.00
CA GLU A 102 -32.10 -1.48 18.41
C GLU A 102 -31.24 -1.78 17.16
N ILE A 103 -30.03 -1.20 17.07
CA ILE A 103 -29.18 -1.35 15.92
C ILE A 103 -28.54 -2.73 15.92
N GLU A 104 -28.79 -3.47 14.86
CA GLU A 104 -28.20 -4.77 14.57
C GLU A 104 -27.16 -4.72 13.45
N GLN A 105 -26.39 -5.80 13.27
CA GLN A 105 -25.44 -5.93 12.16
C GLN A 105 -26.13 -5.75 10.79
N LYS A 106 -27.38 -6.18 10.67
CA LYS A 106 -28.18 -6.02 9.45
C LYS A 106 -28.33 -4.55 9.05
N ASP A 107 -28.56 -3.65 10.01
CA ASP A 107 -28.76 -2.23 9.72
C ASP A 107 -27.47 -1.60 9.16
N ILE A 108 -26.31 -2.05 9.68
CA ILE A 108 -25.01 -1.65 9.12
C ILE A 108 -24.83 -2.21 7.70
N ASP A 109 -25.14 -3.49 7.49
CA ASP A 109 -25.06 -4.13 6.18
C ASP A 109 -25.99 -3.43 5.17
N ASP A 110 -27.21 -3.06 5.56
CA ASP A 110 -28.18 -2.32 4.74
C ASP A 110 -27.68 -0.90 4.41
N LEU A 111 -27.09 -0.20 5.37
CA LEU A 111 -26.46 1.11 5.16
C LEU A 111 -25.36 1.05 4.09
N LEU A 112 -24.50 0.04 4.17
CA LEU A 112 -23.40 -0.15 3.22
C LEU A 112 -23.89 -0.59 1.83
N ASN A 113 -24.91 -1.46 1.80
CA ASN A 113 -25.56 -1.86 0.55
C ASN A 113 -26.23 -0.66 -0.11
N THR A 114 -26.84 0.24 0.67
CA THR A 114 -27.40 1.49 0.16
C THR A 114 -26.31 2.37 -0.47
N ALA A 115 -25.14 2.49 0.16
CA ALA A 115 -24.02 3.21 -0.42
C ALA A 115 -23.56 2.59 -1.76
N MET A 116 -23.50 1.25 -1.84
CA MET A 116 -23.12 0.53 -3.06
C MET A 116 -24.21 0.48 -4.14
N SER A 117 -25.45 0.86 -3.79
CA SER A 117 -26.57 0.92 -4.75
C SER A 117 -26.60 2.22 -5.56
N VAL A 118 -25.80 3.22 -5.18
CA VAL A 118 -25.68 4.45 -5.96
C VAL A 118 -25.12 4.13 -7.34
N THR A 119 -25.83 4.58 -8.38
CA THR A 119 -25.45 4.29 -9.76
C THR A 119 -24.12 4.95 -10.10
N LEU A 120 -23.13 4.13 -10.40
CA LEU A 120 -21.85 4.58 -10.93
C LEU A 120 -21.91 4.72 -12.46
N PRO A 121 -21.02 5.52 -13.07
CA PRO A 121 -20.80 5.46 -14.51
C PRO A 121 -20.54 4.00 -14.96
N PRO A 122 -21.04 3.56 -16.14
CA PRO A 122 -20.90 2.15 -16.58
C PRO A 122 -19.47 1.62 -16.64
N SER A 123 -18.49 2.52 -16.78
CA SER A 123 -17.06 2.21 -16.79
C SER A 123 -16.46 2.00 -15.40
N MET A 124 -17.19 2.29 -14.31
CA MET A 124 -16.70 2.25 -12.94
C MET A 124 -17.36 1.11 -12.15
N ARG A 125 -16.66 0.63 -11.13
CA ARG A 125 -17.16 -0.32 -10.15
C ARG A 125 -16.68 0.03 -8.75
N TYR A 126 -17.43 -0.38 -7.75
CA TYR A 126 -16.99 -0.31 -6.36
C TYR A 126 -15.85 -1.31 -6.11
N LEU A 127 -14.81 -0.84 -5.43
CA LEU A 127 -13.78 -1.69 -4.84
C LEU A 127 -14.06 -1.88 -3.35
N ASP A 128 -14.34 -0.79 -2.65
CA ASP A 128 -14.58 -0.82 -1.21
C ASP A 128 -15.48 0.33 -0.74
N VAL A 129 -16.16 0.11 0.40
CA VAL A 129 -16.94 1.12 1.14
C VAL A 129 -16.62 0.97 2.61
N ILE A 130 -15.93 1.95 3.18
CA ILE A 130 -15.33 1.87 4.51
C ILE A 130 -16.01 2.88 5.42
N PRO A 131 -16.63 2.47 6.52
CA PRO A 131 -17.16 3.40 7.51
C PRO A 131 -16.06 4.25 8.14
N GLN A 132 -16.36 5.52 8.35
CA GLN A 132 -15.51 6.45 9.08
C GLN A 132 -16.06 6.67 10.49
N GLU A 133 -17.34 6.96 10.59
CA GLU A 133 -18.07 7.11 11.84
C GLU A 133 -19.56 6.86 11.62
N TYR A 134 -20.29 6.62 12.71
CA TYR A 134 -21.73 6.48 12.71
C TYR A 134 -22.39 7.56 13.56
N SER A 135 -23.65 7.81 13.27
CA SER A 135 -24.55 8.61 14.11
C SER A 135 -25.84 7.82 14.31
N VAL A 136 -26.35 7.81 15.55
CA VAL A 136 -27.63 7.18 15.90
C VAL A 136 -28.56 8.30 16.33
N ASP A 137 -29.64 8.49 15.58
CA ASP A 137 -30.55 9.63 15.71
C ASP A 137 -29.77 10.97 15.71
N TYR A 138 -29.53 11.58 16.89
CA TYR A 138 -28.77 12.83 17.04
C TYR A 138 -27.38 12.65 17.67
N ALA A 139 -27.06 11.46 18.17
CA ALA A 139 -25.76 11.16 18.76
C ALA A 139 -24.75 10.91 17.65
N ARG A 140 -23.63 11.65 17.65
CA ARG A 140 -22.57 11.61 16.64
C ARG A 140 -21.31 10.95 17.16
N ARG A 141 -20.37 10.65 16.27
CA ARG A 141 -19.05 10.07 16.56
C ARG A 141 -19.13 8.71 17.22
N ILE A 142 -20.09 7.90 16.81
CA ILE A 142 -20.24 6.54 17.30
C ILE A 142 -19.37 5.62 16.47
N ARG A 143 -18.58 4.78 17.14
CA ARG A 143 -17.69 3.79 16.48
C ARG A 143 -18.38 2.44 16.31
N THR A 144 -19.06 1.99 17.36
CA THR A 144 -19.73 0.70 17.40
C THR A 144 -21.20 0.92 17.74
N PRO A 145 -22.08 1.06 16.74
CA PRO A 145 -23.48 1.37 16.97
C PRO A 145 -24.32 0.15 17.36
N ILE A 146 -23.82 -1.09 17.18
CA ILE A 146 -24.55 -2.34 17.47
C ILE A 146 -24.95 -2.37 18.95
N GLY A 147 -26.24 -2.70 19.21
CA GLY A 147 -26.80 -2.75 20.53
C GLY A 147 -27.29 -1.39 21.08
N MET A 148 -27.11 -0.31 20.31
CA MET A 148 -27.67 1.01 20.69
C MET A 148 -29.14 1.12 20.27
N GLU A 149 -29.97 1.68 21.14
CA GLU A 149 -31.33 2.03 20.80
C GLU A 149 -31.35 3.26 19.89
N GLY A 150 -32.17 3.21 18.82
CA GLY A 150 -32.35 4.30 17.88
C GLY A 150 -33.27 3.93 16.72
N LYS A 151 -33.75 4.94 16.02
CA LYS A 151 -34.63 4.79 14.85
C LYS A 151 -33.94 5.03 13.54
N LYS A 152 -32.84 5.75 13.56
CA LYS A 152 -32.07 6.14 12.38
C LYS A 152 -30.60 5.87 12.60
N LEU A 153 -29.98 5.09 11.72
CA LEU A 153 -28.55 4.93 11.64
C LEU A 153 -28.03 5.72 10.43
N GLU A 154 -27.06 6.59 10.67
CA GLU A 154 -26.34 7.32 9.63
C GLU A 154 -24.86 6.95 9.69
N GLY A 155 -24.21 6.81 8.55
CA GLY A 155 -22.77 6.53 8.44
C GLY A 155 -22.09 7.49 7.50
N SER A 156 -20.97 8.06 7.94
CA SER A 156 -19.97 8.68 7.07
C SER A 156 -19.09 7.56 6.51
N LEU A 157 -18.97 7.50 5.19
CA LEU A 157 -18.35 6.38 4.47
C LEU A 157 -17.27 6.88 3.51
N HIS A 158 -16.12 6.23 3.52
CA HIS A 158 -15.08 6.40 2.48
C HIS A 158 -15.32 5.37 1.38
N VAL A 159 -15.53 5.84 0.16
CA VAL A 159 -15.86 5.02 -1.00
C VAL A 159 -14.68 4.97 -1.95
N VAL A 160 -14.29 3.77 -2.35
CA VAL A 160 -13.23 3.53 -3.32
C VAL A 160 -13.85 2.87 -4.56
N THR A 161 -13.64 3.48 -5.72
CA THR A 161 -14.09 2.97 -7.01
C THR A 161 -12.94 2.87 -8.00
N ALA A 162 -13.06 1.98 -8.98
CA ALA A 162 -12.06 1.79 -10.04
C ALA A 162 -12.71 1.62 -11.40
N GLN A 163 -11.94 1.87 -12.46
CA GLN A 163 -12.37 1.52 -13.80
C GLN A 163 -12.52 0.00 -13.95
N SER A 164 -13.70 -0.44 -14.38
CA SER A 164 -14.06 -1.85 -14.52
C SER A 164 -13.09 -2.61 -15.44
N ALA A 165 -12.64 -1.97 -16.53
CA ALA A 165 -11.72 -2.56 -17.49
C ALA A 165 -10.39 -2.97 -16.85
N GLN A 166 -9.79 -2.12 -16.02
CA GLN A 166 -8.51 -2.41 -15.35
C GLN A 166 -8.64 -3.55 -14.34
N CYS A 167 -9.73 -3.58 -13.58
CA CYS A 167 -10.02 -4.71 -12.69
C CYS A 167 -10.18 -6.03 -13.47
N LEU A 168 -10.84 -5.98 -14.63
CA LEU A 168 -11.01 -7.17 -15.50
C LEU A 168 -9.69 -7.62 -16.11
N PHE A 169 -8.81 -6.68 -16.52
CA PHE A 169 -7.50 -7.02 -17.06
C PHE A 169 -6.61 -7.69 -16.01
N LEU A 170 -6.52 -7.14 -14.80
CA LEU A 170 -5.78 -7.76 -13.71
C LEU A 170 -6.34 -9.15 -13.36
N ASN A 171 -7.66 -9.29 -13.24
CA ASN A 171 -8.28 -10.60 -13.00
C ASN A 171 -7.98 -11.59 -14.15
N LYS A 172 -7.97 -11.12 -15.40
CA LYS A 172 -7.61 -11.97 -16.56
C LYS A 172 -6.14 -12.42 -16.50
N VAL A 173 -5.23 -11.54 -16.11
CA VAL A 173 -3.81 -11.88 -15.90
C VAL A 173 -3.71 -13.00 -14.86
N ILE A 174 -4.30 -12.81 -13.66
CA ILE A 174 -4.28 -13.78 -12.57
C ILE A 174 -4.88 -15.13 -13.00
N ARG A 175 -6.05 -15.13 -13.62
CA ARG A 175 -6.70 -16.38 -14.08
C ARG A 175 -5.91 -17.13 -15.15
N ARG A 176 -5.17 -16.43 -16.02
CA ARG A 176 -4.33 -17.08 -17.04
C ARG A 176 -3.07 -17.74 -16.45
N THR A 177 -2.70 -17.45 -15.22
CA THR A 177 -1.66 -18.20 -14.48
C THR A 177 -2.22 -19.43 -13.75
N GLY A 178 -3.53 -19.71 -13.84
CA GLY A 178 -4.18 -20.80 -13.13
C GLY A 178 -4.65 -20.45 -11.72
N LEU A 179 -4.51 -19.19 -11.33
CA LEU A 179 -4.89 -18.68 -10.00
C LEU A 179 -6.28 -18.06 -10.00
N GLU A 180 -6.92 -18.04 -8.85
CA GLU A 180 -8.20 -17.36 -8.64
C GLU A 180 -8.07 -16.29 -7.54
N LEU A 181 -8.71 -15.14 -7.76
CA LEU A 181 -8.82 -14.11 -6.72
C LEU A 181 -9.74 -14.57 -5.60
N ILE A 182 -9.31 -14.44 -4.37
CA ILE A 182 -10.14 -14.63 -3.19
C ILE A 182 -11.31 -13.65 -3.26
N ASP A 183 -12.54 -14.16 -3.11
CA ASP A 183 -13.82 -13.41 -3.22
C ASP A 183 -14.00 -12.64 -4.53
N SER A 184 -13.19 -12.92 -5.56
CA SER A 184 -13.22 -12.18 -6.83
C SER A 184 -12.98 -10.67 -6.68
N GLN A 185 -12.28 -10.26 -5.60
CA GLN A 185 -12.05 -8.85 -5.26
C GLN A 185 -10.58 -8.48 -5.27
N LEU A 186 -10.30 -7.25 -5.71
CA LEU A 186 -8.99 -6.61 -5.62
C LEU A 186 -8.96 -5.70 -4.39
N ILE A 187 -7.81 -5.61 -3.75
CA ILE A 187 -7.57 -4.81 -2.55
C ILE A 187 -6.91 -3.48 -2.96
N PHE A 188 -7.38 -2.38 -2.42
CA PHE A 188 -6.74 -1.08 -2.66
C PHE A 188 -5.43 -0.95 -1.89
N ASN A 189 -4.31 -0.81 -2.60
CA ASN A 189 -2.95 -0.91 -2.07
C ASN A 189 -2.66 -0.05 -0.84
N PRO A 190 -2.96 1.27 -0.81
CA PRO A 190 -2.57 2.10 0.34
C PRO A 190 -3.29 1.71 1.63
N LEU A 191 -4.51 1.17 1.52
CA LEU A 191 -5.26 0.69 2.70
C LEU A 191 -4.70 -0.66 3.19
N ALA A 192 -4.25 -1.51 2.29
CA ALA A 192 -3.54 -2.73 2.67
C ALA A 192 -2.19 -2.42 3.32
N ALA A 193 -1.37 -1.58 2.69
CA ALA A 193 -0.07 -1.19 3.24
C ALA A 193 -0.20 -0.59 4.66
N ALA A 194 -1.28 0.18 4.91
CA ALA A 194 -1.57 0.72 6.23
C ALA A 194 -1.67 -0.38 7.30
N SER A 195 -2.31 -1.51 6.99
CA SER A 195 -2.46 -2.65 7.91
C SER A 195 -1.12 -3.28 8.30
N ALA A 196 -0.09 -3.16 7.45
CA ALA A 196 1.22 -3.74 7.71
C ALA A 196 2.19 -2.79 8.42
N VAL A 197 1.97 -1.46 8.35
CA VAL A 197 2.99 -0.50 8.80
C VAL A 197 2.51 0.57 9.79
N LEU A 198 1.19 0.83 9.89
CA LEU A 198 0.67 1.86 10.79
C LEU A 198 0.31 1.26 12.16
N ARG A 199 0.61 2.02 13.20
CA ARG A 199 0.23 1.68 14.57
C ARG A 199 -1.12 2.30 14.93
N PRO A 200 -1.90 1.67 15.81
CA PRO A 200 -3.19 2.21 16.26
C PRO A 200 -3.11 3.67 16.73
N GLY A 201 -2.16 4.01 17.58
CA GLY A 201 -1.98 5.38 18.08
C GLY A 201 -1.64 6.40 17.00
N GLU A 202 -1.02 6.00 15.90
CA GLU A 202 -0.76 6.88 14.74
C GLU A 202 -2.05 7.21 14.01
N ILE A 203 -2.90 6.20 13.81
CA ILE A 203 -4.21 6.32 13.15
C ILE A 203 -5.15 7.19 13.97
N ASP A 204 -5.07 7.11 15.29
CA ASP A 204 -5.87 7.92 16.20
C ASP A 204 -5.45 9.39 16.18
N LEU A 205 -4.13 9.65 16.34
CA LEU A 205 -3.58 10.99 16.38
C LEU A 205 -3.57 11.72 15.03
N GLY A 206 -3.66 10.98 13.95
CA GLY A 206 -3.62 11.50 12.58
C GLY A 206 -2.28 11.31 11.89
N VAL A 207 -2.30 10.55 10.80
CA VAL A 207 -1.11 10.18 10.03
C VAL A 207 -1.40 10.15 8.52
N ALA A 208 -0.45 10.61 7.74
CA ALA A 208 -0.44 10.36 6.29
C ALA A 208 0.52 9.21 5.99
N LEU A 209 -0.01 8.11 5.45
CA LEU A 209 0.80 7.06 4.82
C LEU A 209 1.04 7.44 3.36
N ILE A 210 2.29 7.41 2.95
CA ILE A 210 2.71 7.66 1.57
C ILE A 210 3.54 6.48 1.10
N ASP A 211 3.00 5.71 0.17
CA ASP A 211 3.69 4.58 -0.47
C ASP A 211 4.25 5.05 -1.82
N ILE A 212 5.58 5.19 -1.89
CA ILE A 212 6.28 5.67 -3.10
C ILE A 212 6.75 4.45 -3.90
N GLY A 213 5.96 4.11 -4.93
CA GLY A 213 6.30 3.07 -5.90
C GLY A 213 7.23 3.56 -7.02
N SER A 214 7.28 2.80 -8.13
CA SER A 214 7.98 3.19 -9.35
C SER A 214 7.26 4.32 -10.09
N ASP A 215 6.04 4.07 -10.53
CA ASP A 215 5.27 5.00 -11.36
C ASP A 215 4.27 5.82 -10.58
N LEU A 216 3.92 5.35 -9.40
CA LEU A 216 2.83 5.87 -8.57
C LEU A 216 3.32 6.17 -7.16
N SER A 217 2.65 7.12 -6.52
CA SER A 217 2.68 7.28 -5.07
C SER A 217 1.25 7.20 -4.54
N ASP A 218 1.01 6.21 -3.70
CA ASP A 218 -0.28 5.99 -3.05
C ASP A 218 -0.32 6.72 -1.72
N VAL A 219 -1.43 7.38 -1.43
CA VAL A 219 -1.60 8.17 -0.22
C VAL A 219 -2.86 7.73 0.51
N ALA A 220 -2.76 7.53 1.81
CA ALA A 220 -3.91 7.37 2.70
C ALA A 220 -3.71 8.21 3.96
N VAL A 221 -4.72 9.02 4.30
CA VAL A 221 -4.71 9.86 5.50
C VAL A 221 -5.72 9.29 6.49
N PHE A 222 -5.24 9.03 7.69
CA PHE A 222 -6.05 8.55 8.80
C PHE A 222 -6.09 9.61 9.90
N PHE A 223 -7.22 9.72 10.56
CA PHE A 223 -7.42 10.55 11.73
C PHE A 223 -8.62 10.04 12.50
N ASP A 224 -8.55 10.13 13.82
CA ASP A 224 -9.64 9.69 14.70
C ASP A 224 -10.10 8.26 14.33
N LYS A 225 -9.14 7.33 14.25
CA LYS A 225 -9.32 5.89 13.98
C LYS A 225 -10.01 5.55 12.64
N ALA A 226 -10.04 6.46 11.69
CA ALA A 226 -10.69 6.23 10.40
C ALA A 226 -9.86 6.77 9.24
N VAL A 227 -10.02 6.15 8.06
CA VAL A 227 -9.50 6.70 6.80
C VAL A 227 -10.32 7.93 6.44
N GLN A 228 -9.65 9.08 6.32
CA GLN A 228 -10.29 10.34 5.95
C GLN A 228 -10.16 10.63 4.46
N TYR A 229 -9.08 10.17 3.85
CA TYR A 229 -8.75 10.42 2.46
C TYR A 229 -7.80 9.33 1.94
N SER A 230 -7.98 8.96 0.70
CA SER A 230 -6.98 8.20 -0.03
C SER A 230 -6.90 8.66 -1.48
N ALA A 231 -5.76 8.48 -2.12
CA ALA A 231 -5.55 8.85 -3.51
C ALA A 231 -4.34 8.14 -4.10
N VAL A 232 -4.33 8.06 -5.43
CA VAL A 232 -3.17 7.66 -6.22
C VAL A 232 -2.62 8.87 -6.94
N HIS A 233 -1.32 9.07 -6.82
CA HIS A 233 -0.60 10.12 -7.50
C HIS A 233 0.29 9.50 -8.59
N PRO A 234 0.16 9.89 -9.88
CA PRO A 234 0.90 9.26 -10.99
C PRO A 234 2.34 9.77 -11.09
N MET A 235 3.06 9.70 -10.00
CA MET A 235 4.50 10.02 -9.88
C MET A 235 5.13 9.10 -8.84
N GLY A 236 6.36 8.65 -9.11
CA GLY A 236 7.12 7.81 -8.21
C GLY A 236 8.61 7.80 -8.56
N GLY A 237 9.29 6.69 -8.29
CA GLY A 237 10.72 6.53 -8.52
C GLY A 237 11.15 6.63 -9.97
N GLN A 238 10.27 6.35 -10.94
CA GLN A 238 10.57 6.42 -12.37
C GLN A 238 10.89 7.84 -12.82
N GLN A 239 10.17 8.85 -12.31
CA GLN A 239 10.48 10.24 -12.64
C GLN A 239 11.85 10.69 -12.16
N ILE A 240 12.37 10.07 -11.10
CA ILE A 240 13.74 10.29 -10.64
C ILE A 240 14.74 9.67 -11.64
N THR A 241 14.45 8.44 -12.09
CA THR A 241 15.25 7.74 -13.10
C THR A 241 15.29 8.50 -14.42
N ASP A 242 14.13 9.01 -14.87
CA ASP A 242 14.00 9.80 -16.09
C ASP A 242 14.86 11.08 -16.01
N GLU A 243 14.81 11.79 -14.88
CA GLU A 243 15.64 12.99 -14.70
C GLU A 243 17.12 12.69 -14.69
N ILE A 244 17.54 11.60 -14.02
CA ILE A 244 18.94 11.14 -14.07
C ILE A 244 19.33 10.82 -15.51
N SER A 245 18.52 10.04 -16.24
CA SER A 245 18.75 9.69 -17.64
C SER A 245 18.94 10.92 -18.51
N ILE A 246 18.04 11.90 -18.40
CA ILE A 246 18.07 13.15 -19.18
C ILE A 246 19.35 13.95 -18.85
N LYS A 247 19.65 14.16 -17.55
CA LYS A 247 20.77 15.02 -17.12
C LYS A 247 22.15 14.38 -17.36
N THR A 248 22.19 13.05 -17.35
CA THR A 248 23.45 12.31 -17.51
C THR A 248 23.61 11.68 -18.90
N HIS A 249 22.61 11.76 -19.76
CA HIS A 249 22.55 11.08 -21.07
C HIS A 249 22.83 9.57 -20.97
N LEU A 250 22.35 8.92 -19.91
CA LEU A 250 22.40 7.47 -19.73
C LEU A 250 21.12 6.83 -20.26
N SER A 251 21.19 5.53 -20.59
CA SER A 251 19.98 4.74 -20.83
C SER A 251 19.16 4.62 -19.53
N GLN A 252 17.85 4.34 -19.66
CA GLN A 252 16.96 4.16 -18.51
C GLN A 252 17.49 3.12 -17.51
N ASP A 253 17.94 1.96 -18.01
CA ASP A 253 18.51 0.90 -17.16
C ASP A 253 19.79 1.34 -16.43
N ALA A 254 20.66 2.12 -17.09
CA ALA A 254 21.86 2.62 -16.47
C ALA A 254 21.55 3.71 -15.42
N ALA A 255 20.59 4.59 -15.69
CA ALA A 255 20.11 5.61 -14.77
C ALA A 255 19.44 4.97 -13.53
N GLU A 256 18.62 3.93 -13.73
CA GLU A 256 17.99 3.18 -12.64
C GLU A 256 19.04 2.50 -11.75
N LYS A 257 20.01 1.81 -12.35
CA LYS A 257 21.13 1.22 -11.59
C LYS A 257 21.91 2.28 -10.82
N LEU A 258 22.16 3.44 -11.41
CA LEU A 258 22.85 4.55 -10.76
C LEU A 258 22.05 5.08 -9.57
N LYS A 259 20.73 5.26 -9.73
CA LYS A 259 19.80 5.66 -8.65
C LYS A 259 19.84 4.65 -7.50
N LEU A 260 19.70 3.35 -7.78
CA LEU A 260 19.63 2.31 -6.77
C LEU A 260 20.95 2.11 -6.01
N GLN A 261 22.09 2.24 -6.67
CA GLN A 261 23.40 1.97 -6.08
C GLN A 261 24.03 3.18 -5.39
N MET A 262 23.83 4.38 -5.94
CA MET A 262 24.54 5.59 -5.55
C MET A 262 23.62 6.77 -5.21
N GLY A 263 22.31 6.61 -5.44
CA GLY A 263 21.32 7.66 -5.22
C GLY A 263 21.15 7.98 -3.73
N GLN A 264 21.08 9.27 -3.43
CA GLN A 264 20.72 9.78 -2.11
C GLN A 264 20.02 11.13 -2.26
N VAL A 265 19.25 11.49 -1.26
CA VAL A 265 18.57 12.77 -1.11
C VAL A 265 19.28 13.59 -0.05
N ARG A 266 19.38 14.91 -0.25
CA ARG A 266 20.00 15.83 0.73
C ARG A 266 21.45 15.46 1.05
N TYR A 267 22.29 15.47 0.03
CA TYR A 267 23.76 15.32 0.22
C TYR A 267 24.28 16.27 1.31
N ASP A 268 25.06 15.74 2.25
CA ASP A 268 25.68 16.50 3.30
C ASP A 268 27.20 16.40 3.19
N ALA A 269 27.84 17.43 2.62
CA ALA A 269 29.28 17.48 2.40
C ALA A 269 30.13 17.29 3.70
N ARG A 270 29.53 17.46 4.89
CA ARG A 270 30.23 17.24 6.15
C ARG A 270 30.28 15.78 6.57
N LYS A 271 29.28 14.99 6.13
CA LYS A 271 29.10 13.57 6.47
C LYS A 271 29.46 12.66 5.34
N ASP A 272 29.12 13.09 4.12
CA ASP A 272 29.30 12.33 2.91
C ASP A 272 30.68 12.65 2.31
N LYS A 273 31.57 11.66 2.25
CA LYS A 273 32.84 11.84 1.55
C LYS A 273 32.55 12.15 0.09
N ASP A 274 33.08 13.27 -0.38
CA ASP A 274 32.98 13.59 -1.80
C ASP A 274 33.62 12.46 -2.61
N SER A 275 32.83 11.86 -3.47
CA SER A 275 33.24 10.76 -4.31
C SER A 275 32.68 10.96 -5.70
N PHE A 276 33.54 10.65 -6.67
CA PHE A 276 33.19 10.72 -8.07
C PHE A 276 32.75 9.36 -8.57
N ILE A 277 31.69 9.37 -9.37
CA ILE A 277 31.11 8.21 -10.01
C ILE A 277 31.55 8.24 -11.48
N ARG A 278 32.21 7.18 -11.94
CA ARG A 278 32.48 7.02 -13.37
C ARG A 278 31.18 6.55 -14.04
N LEU A 279 30.68 7.36 -14.94
CA LEU A 279 29.49 7.01 -15.71
C LEU A 279 29.87 6.05 -16.85
N PRO A 280 28.98 5.08 -17.19
CA PRO A 280 29.19 4.26 -18.38
C PRO A 280 29.18 5.13 -19.63
N THR A 281 29.91 4.70 -20.65
CA THR A 281 29.95 5.36 -21.96
C THR A 281 28.54 5.34 -22.58
N ALA A 282 28.05 6.50 -22.99
CA ALA A 282 26.77 6.56 -23.68
C ALA A 282 26.86 5.89 -25.06
N PRO A 283 25.82 5.18 -25.53
CA PRO A 283 25.84 4.60 -26.88
C PRO A 283 26.14 5.67 -27.94
N GLY A 284 27.16 5.42 -28.78
CA GLY A 284 27.53 6.34 -29.85
C GLY A 284 28.63 7.37 -29.49
N TYR A 285 29.17 7.34 -28.28
CA TYR A 285 30.30 8.17 -27.85
C TYR A 285 31.57 7.33 -27.73
N SER A 286 32.70 7.86 -28.18
CA SER A 286 34.03 7.27 -27.95
C SER A 286 34.40 7.38 -26.47
N ASP A 287 35.11 6.37 -25.95
CA ASP A 287 35.56 6.30 -24.54
C ASP A 287 36.75 7.22 -24.28
N ASP A 288 36.59 8.52 -24.54
CA ASP A 288 37.64 9.53 -24.35
C ASP A 288 37.72 9.98 -22.89
N GLY A 289 38.21 9.11 -22.01
CA GLY A 289 38.56 9.47 -20.63
C GLY A 289 37.49 9.32 -19.56
N GLY A 290 36.31 8.76 -19.87
CA GLY A 290 35.25 8.45 -18.91
C GLY A 290 34.60 9.68 -18.29
N ARG A 291 33.28 9.83 -18.49
CA ARG A 291 32.51 10.91 -17.86
C ARG A 291 32.45 10.68 -16.35
N ILE A 292 32.65 11.75 -15.60
CA ILE A 292 32.66 11.72 -14.14
C ILE A 292 31.49 12.58 -13.61
N LEU A 293 30.74 12.05 -12.67
CA LEU A 293 29.66 12.74 -11.94
C LEU A 293 30.02 12.72 -10.45
N SER A 294 29.92 13.87 -9.76
CA SER A 294 30.05 13.87 -8.30
C SER A 294 28.77 13.34 -7.64
N LYS A 295 28.88 12.71 -6.47
CA LYS A 295 27.69 12.30 -5.69
C LYS A 295 26.82 13.49 -5.34
N GLN A 296 27.40 14.66 -5.07
CA GLN A 296 26.67 15.89 -4.84
C GLN A 296 25.79 16.27 -6.03
N ALA A 297 26.33 16.20 -7.26
CA ALA A 297 25.57 16.51 -8.46
C ALA A 297 24.45 15.49 -8.71
N LEU A 298 24.69 14.20 -8.46
CA LEU A 298 23.65 13.17 -8.53
C LEU A 298 22.53 13.46 -7.52
N SER A 299 22.89 13.75 -6.27
CA SER A 299 21.91 14.11 -5.22
C SER A 299 21.08 15.33 -5.61
N ALA A 300 21.70 16.36 -6.19
CA ALA A 300 20.97 17.55 -6.62
C ALA A 300 19.94 17.24 -7.72
N ILE A 301 20.25 16.33 -8.64
CA ILE A 301 19.29 15.86 -9.66
C ILE A 301 18.10 15.14 -8.99
N ILE A 302 18.39 14.25 -8.04
CA ILE A 302 17.40 13.47 -7.31
C ILE A 302 16.52 14.37 -6.44
N ASP A 303 17.13 15.34 -5.74
CA ASP A 303 16.46 16.25 -4.81
C ASP A 303 15.28 16.99 -5.47
N VAL A 304 15.48 17.47 -6.70
CA VAL A 304 14.45 18.21 -7.45
C VAL A 304 13.18 17.38 -7.62
N LYS A 305 13.33 16.09 -7.99
CA LYS A 305 12.17 15.21 -8.25
C LYS A 305 11.52 14.70 -6.98
N VAL A 306 12.32 14.33 -5.98
CA VAL A 306 11.77 13.89 -4.69
C VAL A 306 11.00 15.02 -4.01
N GLN A 307 11.53 16.25 -4.06
CA GLN A 307 10.85 17.42 -3.53
C GLN A 307 9.53 17.68 -4.27
N ASP A 308 9.50 17.64 -5.61
CA ASP A 308 8.30 17.82 -6.42
C ASP A 308 7.21 16.77 -6.10
N ILE A 309 7.59 15.49 -5.94
CA ILE A 309 6.66 14.43 -5.53
C ILE A 309 6.05 14.75 -4.17
N LEU A 310 6.88 15.04 -3.17
CA LEU A 310 6.44 15.27 -1.79
C LEU A 310 5.57 16.55 -1.67
N GLU A 311 5.92 17.62 -2.36
CA GLU A 311 5.14 18.88 -2.38
C GLU A 311 3.77 18.65 -3.01
N LYS A 312 3.68 17.96 -4.15
CA LYS A 312 2.40 17.65 -4.79
C LYS A 312 1.50 16.80 -3.90
N ILE A 313 2.06 15.84 -3.17
CA ILE A 313 1.31 15.05 -2.20
C ILE A 313 0.84 15.94 -1.04
N TYR A 314 1.72 16.78 -0.50
CA TYR A 314 1.36 17.73 0.55
C TYR A 314 0.18 18.63 0.12
N TYR A 315 0.23 19.22 -1.07
CA TYR A 315 -0.83 20.10 -1.57
C TYR A 315 -2.16 19.35 -1.71
N ARG A 316 -2.18 18.12 -2.15
CA ARG A 316 -3.41 17.30 -2.19
C ARG A 316 -4.02 17.06 -0.81
N ILE A 317 -3.20 16.78 0.19
CA ILE A 317 -3.64 16.62 1.59
C ILE A 317 -4.16 17.96 2.12
N ARG A 318 -3.48 19.07 1.82
CA ARG A 318 -3.89 20.42 2.20
C ARG A 318 -5.21 20.83 1.57
N ASP A 319 -5.43 20.55 0.30
CA ASP A 319 -6.65 20.90 -0.43
C ASP A 319 -7.90 20.17 0.13
N LYS A 320 -7.68 19.08 0.86
CA LYS A 320 -8.71 18.39 1.67
C LYS A 320 -8.79 18.90 3.12
N SER A 321 -8.03 19.94 3.48
CA SER A 321 -7.93 20.51 4.83
C SER A 321 -7.45 19.51 5.91
N LEU A 322 -6.78 18.42 5.49
CA LEU A 322 -6.34 17.34 6.40
C LEU A 322 -4.91 17.56 6.94
N HIS A 323 -4.13 18.49 6.37
CA HIS A 323 -2.76 18.75 6.78
C HIS A 323 -2.64 19.13 8.27
N THR A 324 -3.63 19.84 8.82
CA THR A 324 -3.65 20.24 10.25
C THR A 324 -3.96 19.08 11.18
N GLN A 325 -4.54 17.99 10.66
CA GLN A 325 -4.91 16.79 11.43
C GLN A 325 -3.78 15.76 11.52
N LEU A 326 -2.63 15.99 10.88
CA LEU A 326 -1.48 15.09 10.96
C LEU A 326 -0.77 15.19 12.31
N GLY A 327 -1.45 14.78 13.39
CA GLY A 327 -0.96 14.86 14.76
C GLY A 327 0.30 14.03 15.00
N TYR A 328 0.33 12.83 14.46
CA TYR A 328 1.51 11.97 14.45
C TYR A 328 2.51 12.39 13.37
N GLY A 329 2.04 12.72 12.15
CA GLY A 329 2.87 13.14 11.04
C GLY A 329 2.75 12.29 9.79
N VAL A 330 3.89 11.85 9.23
CA VAL A 330 3.97 11.13 7.95
C VAL A 330 4.71 9.81 8.10
N VAL A 331 4.20 8.76 7.48
CA VAL A 331 4.86 7.46 7.33
C VAL A 331 5.14 7.22 5.84
N LEU A 332 6.41 7.05 5.49
CA LEU A 332 6.85 6.76 4.12
C LEU A 332 7.08 5.26 3.96
N THR A 333 6.52 4.67 2.93
CA THR A 333 6.71 3.26 2.56
C THR A 333 6.91 3.10 1.05
N GLY A 334 7.00 1.87 0.56
CA GLY A 334 7.29 1.60 -0.85
C GLY A 334 8.76 1.60 -1.21
N GLY A 335 9.07 1.19 -2.43
CA GLY A 335 10.45 1.11 -2.92
C GLY A 335 11.18 2.45 -2.96
N GLY A 336 10.48 3.52 -3.34
CA GLY A 336 11.02 4.88 -3.37
C GLY A 336 11.40 5.42 -1.99
N ALA A 337 10.71 4.97 -0.93
CA ALA A 337 11.03 5.36 0.45
C ALA A 337 12.36 4.79 0.97
N THR A 338 12.97 3.83 0.25
CA THR A 338 14.28 3.29 0.61
C THR A 338 15.44 4.21 0.24
N LEU A 339 15.18 5.26 -0.55
CA LEU A 339 16.20 6.20 -1.00
C LEU A 339 16.80 6.95 0.20
N PRO A 340 18.13 6.85 0.44
CA PRO A 340 18.76 7.49 1.59
C PRO A 340 18.48 9.00 1.63
N GLY A 341 18.11 9.52 2.79
CA GLY A 341 17.82 10.95 3.00
C GLY A 341 16.37 11.39 2.69
N ILE A 342 15.53 10.54 2.09
CA ILE A 342 14.14 10.90 1.74
C ILE A 342 13.31 11.30 2.96
N GLN A 343 13.50 10.62 4.09
CA GLN A 343 12.83 10.92 5.35
C GLN A 343 13.11 12.36 5.82
N ARG A 344 14.37 12.80 5.69
CA ARG A 344 14.77 14.17 6.03
C ARG A 344 14.12 15.19 5.11
N MET A 345 14.12 14.95 3.80
CA MET A 345 13.46 15.84 2.83
C MET A 345 11.96 15.91 3.08
N ALA A 346 11.28 14.78 3.31
CA ALA A 346 9.86 14.79 3.63
C ALA A 346 9.57 15.61 4.91
N LYS A 347 10.39 15.47 5.95
CA LYS A 347 10.27 16.29 7.16
C LYS A 347 10.41 17.77 6.85
N GLU A 348 11.38 18.16 6.04
CA GLU A 348 11.60 19.55 5.61
C GLU A 348 10.39 20.07 4.81
N VAL A 349 9.93 19.33 3.81
CA VAL A 349 8.79 19.73 2.95
C VAL A 349 7.51 19.89 3.77
N PHE A 350 7.13 18.89 4.55
CA PHE A 350 5.89 18.97 5.31
C PHE A 350 5.94 20.01 6.42
N SER A 351 7.08 20.19 7.10
CA SER A 351 7.22 21.18 8.18
C SER A 351 7.25 22.60 7.64
N SER A 352 7.85 22.86 6.47
CA SER A 352 7.94 24.22 5.90
C SER A 352 6.57 24.86 5.63
N HIS A 353 5.55 24.03 5.41
CA HIS A 353 4.19 24.48 5.13
C HIS A 353 3.26 24.51 6.38
N MET A 354 3.78 24.21 7.58
CA MET A 354 2.97 24.02 8.79
C MET A 354 3.12 25.15 9.82
N ALA A 355 3.39 26.38 9.38
CA ALA A 355 3.44 27.58 10.22
C ALA A 355 4.29 27.40 11.52
N GLY A 356 5.46 26.79 11.39
CA GLY A 356 6.41 26.58 12.49
C GLY A 356 6.21 25.28 13.29
N ARG A 357 5.20 24.45 12.94
CA ARG A 357 5.03 23.11 13.52
C ARG A 357 5.94 22.13 12.81
N GLU A 358 6.77 21.45 13.55
CA GLU A 358 7.61 20.38 13.04
C GLU A 358 6.78 19.09 12.85
N ILE A 359 6.82 18.50 11.67
CA ILE A 359 6.14 17.26 11.34
C ILE A 359 7.08 16.09 11.55
N ASN A 360 6.64 15.09 12.29
CA ASN A 360 7.37 13.84 12.43
C ASN A 360 7.26 13.02 11.12
N VAL A 361 8.37 12.41 10.71
CA VAL A 361 8.41 11.52 9.54
C VAL A 361 9.17 10.26 9.90
N ARG A 362 8.60 9.10 9.66
CA ARG A 362 9.29 7.82 9.79
C ARG A 362 9.14 6.94 8.56
N LEU A 363 9.98 5.93 8.45
CA LEU A 363 9.82 4.88 7.46
C LEU A 363 8.82 3.83 7.98
N GLY A 364 7.87 3.48 7.14
CA GLY A 364 6.93 2.37 7.33
C GLY A 364 7.58 1.08 6.84
N ARG A 365 8.17 0.35 7.77
CA ARG A 365 8.73 -0.98 7.50
C ARG A 365 7.85 -2.01 8.18
N PRO A 366 7.25 -2.96 7.45
CA PRO A 366 6.62 -4.10 8.09
C PRO A 366 7.70 -4.91 8.77
N LEU A 367 7.42 -5.47 9.95
CA LEU A 367 8.42 -6.23 10.72
C LEU A 367 8.15 -7.72 10.58
N VAL A 368 9.18 -8.45 10.18
CA VAL A 368 9.18 -9.91 10.13
C VAL A 368 10.37 -10.40 10.94
N ASN A 369 10.13 -11.27 11.92
CA ASN A 369 11.20 -11.83 12.75
C ASN A 369 12.14 -12.68 11.91
N TYR A 370 13.45 -12.44 12.02
CA TYR A 370 14.46 -13.12 11.21
C TYR A 370 14.54 -14.63 11.51
N GLU A 371 14.44 -15.02 12.77
CA GLU A 371 14.61 -16.41 13.18
C GLU A 371 13.37 -17.27 12.88
N THR A 372 12.17 -16.69 13.14
CA THR A 372 10.91 -17.42 12.99
C THR A 372 10.22 -17.16 11.65
N SER A 373 10.63 -16.14 10.90
CA SER A 373 9.94 -15.62 9.71
C SER A 373 8.49 -15.18 9.98
N GLU A 374 8.14 -14.90 11.25
CA GLU A 374 6.81 -14.45 11.63
C GLU A 374 6.65 -12.94 11.49
N PHE A 375 5.53 -12.54 10.93
CA PHE A 375 5.13 -11.12 10.89
C PHE A 375 4.82 -10.63 12.30
N VAL A 376 5.39 -9.48 12.65
CA VAL A 376 5.14 -8.81 13.93
C VAL A 376 4.11 -7.70 13.70
N PRO A 377 2.94 -7.76 14.36
CA PRO A 377 1.93 -6.73 14.19
C PRO A 377 2.42 -5.36 14.65
N PRO A 378 2.00 -4.26 13.99
CA PRO A 378 2.43 -2.91 14.33
C PRO A 378 2.17 -2.49 15.79
N GLU A 379 1.17 -3.08 16.44
CA GLU A 379 0.82 -2.85 17.85
C GLU A 379 1.92 -3.29 18.82
N LEU A 380 2.72 -4.28 18.41
CA LEU A 380 3.81 -4.85 19.23
C LEU A 380 5.16 -4.17 18.98
N TYR A 381 5.22 -3.14 18.14
CA TYR A 381 6.46 -2.41 17.88
C TYR A 381 6.89 -1.61 19.10
N ASN A 382 7.99 -2.04 19.74
CA ASN A 382 8.60 -1.26 20.79
C ASN A 382 9.52 -0.20 20.18
N THR A 383 9.30 1.08 20.53
CA THR A 383 9.90 2.25 19.87
C THR A 383 11.40 2.42 20.15
N GLU A 384 11.97 1.73 21.14
CA GLU A 384 13.32 2.03 21.64
C GLU A 384 14.43 1.14 21.11
N SER A 385 14.11 0.00 20.51
CA SER A 385 15.14 -0.88 19.95
C SER A 385 14.60 -1.67 18.76
N PHE A 386 14.87 -1.22 17.54
CA PHE A 386 14.77 -2.09 16.37
C PHE A 386 15.86 -3.17 16.51
N PRO A 387 15.52 -4.42 16.76
CA PRO A 387 16.50 -5.49 16.71
C PRO A 387 17.13 -5.54 15.31
N LYS A 388 18.43 -5.66 15.23
CA LYS A 388 19.18 -5.83 13.96
C LYS A 388 18.82 -7.13 13.19
N GLN A 389 17.82 -7.87 13.63
CA GLN A 389 17.51 -9.26 13.29
C GLN A 389 16.18 -9.42 12.52
N PHE A 390 15.83 -8.48 11.64
CA PHE A 390 14.64 -8.68 10.80
C PHE A 390 15.02 -9.26 9.43
N ALA A 391 14.20 -10.21 8.96
CA ALA A 391 14.38 -10.86 7.66
C ALA A 391 14.39 -9.84 6.50
N GLY A 392 14.95 -10.22 5.37
CA GLY A 392 14.97 -9.41 4.15
C GLY A 392 13.59 -8.95 3.66
N TYR A 393 12.51 -9.52 4.19
CA TYR A 393 11.11 -9.14 3.96
C TYR A 393 10.70 -7.82 4.65
N SER A 394 11.42 -7.41 5.70
CA SER A 394 11.15 -6.19 6.49
C SER A 394 11.60 -4.92 5.77
N THR A 395 11.19 -4.77 4.53
CA THR A 395 11.51 -3.59 3.71
C THR A 395 10.24 -2.82 3.38
N PRO A 396 10.30 -1.49 3.25
CA PRO A 396 9.14 -0.69 2.86
C PRO A 396 8.47 -1.17 1.56
N GLN A 397 9.24 -1.72 0.64
CA GLN A 397 8.74 -2.22 -0.65
C GLN A 397 7.81 -3.43 -0.58
N HIS A 398 7.69 -4.09 0.58
CA HIS A 398 6.79 -5.22 0.79
C HIS A 398 5.54 -4.85 1.62
N ALA A 399 5.33 -3.57 1.91
CA ALA A 399 4.23 -3.11 2.75
C ALA A 399 2.85 -3.52 2.20
N ALA A 400 2.64 -3.38 0.89
CA ALA A 400 1.37 -3.72 0.26
C ALA A 400 1.08 -5.23 0.34
N VAL A 401 2.02 -6.08 -0.09
CA VAL A 401 1.83 -7.54 -0.09
C VAL A 401 1.67 -8.11 1.32
N LEU A 402 2.42 -7.60 2.30
CA LEU A 402 2.25 -7.98 3.71
C LEU A 402 0.91 -7.48 4.25
N GLY A 403 0.42 -6.33 3.79
CA GLY A 403 -0.91 -5.83 4.11
C GLY A 403 -2.03 -6.74 3.60
N TYR A 404 -1.89 -7.33 2.40
CA TYR A 404 -2.84 -8.35 1.92
C TYR A 404 -2.85 -9.56 2.83
N LEU A 405 -1.66 -10.03 3.27
CA LEU A 405 -1.56 -11.16 4.20
C LEU A 405 -2.16 -10.83 5.57
N CYS A 406 -1.98 -9.60 6.09
CA CYS A 406 -2.65 -9.15 7.32
C CYS A 406 -4.17 -9.29 7.21
N GLN A 407 -4.75 -8.78 6.12
CA GLN A 407 -6.20 -8.83 5.90
C GLN A 407 -6.70 -10.26 5.70
N LEU A 408 -5.96 -11.11 4.96
CA LEU A 408 -6.29 -12.52 4.81
C LEU A 408 -6.21 -13.27 6.13
N ASN A 409 -5.18 -13.02 6.95
CA ASN A 409 -5.02 -13.67 8.24
C ASN A 409 -6.17 -13.35 9.20
N GLN A 410 -6.56 -12.07 9.29
CA GLN A 410 -7.73 -11.68 10.07
C GLN A 410 -9.01 -12.39 9.60
N LYS A 411 -9.19 -12.51 8.28
CA LYS A 411 -10.32 -13.22 7.69
C LYS A 411 -10.32 -14.71 8.03
N PHE A 412 -9.16 -15.35 7.93
CA PHE A 412 -9.00 -16.75 8.26
C PHE A 412 -9.49 -17.06 9.68
N TRP A 413 -9.06 -16.26 10.65
CA TRP A 413 -9.43 -16.46 12.05
C TRP A 413 -10.87 -16.05 12.37
N ALA A 414 -11.43 -15.04 11.71
CA ALA A 414 -12.81 -14.62 11.88
C ALA A 414 -13.83 -15.66 11.37
N GLN A 415 -13.43 -16.55 10.45
CA GLN A 415 -14.32 -17.52 9.79
C GLN A 415 -14.13 -18.96 10.28
N GLY A 416 -13.14 -19.22 11.16
CA GLY A 416 -12.79 -20.57 11.59
C GLY A 416 -12.26 -21.43 10.45
N SER A 417 -10.97 -21.35 10.18
CA SER A 417 -10.12 -22.26 9.37
C SER A 417 -10.66 -22.80 8.02
N ASN A 418 -11.39 -21.99 7.23
CA ASN A 418 -11.83 -22.43 5.90
C ASN A 418 -11.87 -21.25 4.90
N ILE A 419 -10.73 -20.86 4.36
CA ILE A 419 -10.61 -19.87 3.26
C ILE A 419 -10.88 -20.54 1.91
N GLY A 420 -11.95 -21.22 1.72
CA GLY A 420 -12.21 -21.88 0.44
C GLY A 420 -13.62 -22.43 0.29
N SER A 421 -14.40 -22.42 1.34
CA SER A 421 -15.77 -22.90 1.25
C SER A 421 -16.68 -21.83 0.66
N LYS A 422 -17.51 -22.23 -0.31
CA LYS A 422 -18.51 -21.43 -1.04
C LYS A 422 -19.59 -20.74 -0.18
N ARG A 423 -19.31 -20.34 1.05
CA ARG A 423 -20.22 -19.45 1.79
C ARG A 423 -19.99 -18.03 1.29
N LYS A 424 -21.06 -17.39 0.77
CA LYS A 424 -21.07 -15.98 0.38
C LYS A 424 -20.53 -15.14 1.53
N LEU A 425 -19.31 -14.67 1.35
CA LEU A 425 -18.58 -13.91 2.33
C LEU A 425 -18.94 -12.43 2.27
N LYS A 426 -19.03 -11.82 3.43
CA LYS A 426 -18.99 -10.36 3.58
C LYS A 426 -17.71 -9.84 2.91
N SER A 427 -17.83 -8.76 2.15
CA SER A 427 -16.71 -8.20 1.34
C SER A 427 -15.44 -7.95 2.15
N ILE A 428 -14.27 -7.93 1.47
CA ILE A 428 -12.97 -7.56 2.07
C ILE A 428 -13.06 -6.19 2.76
N GLY A 429 -13.88 -5.26 2.28
CA GLY A 429 -14.21 -4.00 2.94
C GLY A 429 -14.75 -4.16 4.37
N GLY A 430 -15.41 -5.29 4.67
CA GLY A 430 -15.78 -5.64 6.04
C GLY A 430 -14.59 -5.88 6.98
N MET A 431 -13.38 -6.13 6.46
CA MET A 431 -12.20 -6.47 7.24
C MET A 431 -11.28 -5.29 7.51
N ILE A 432 -11.18 -4.35 6.58
CA ILE A 432 -10.60 -3.03 6.88
C ILE A 432 -11.40 -2.38 8.01
N LYS A 433 -12.74 -2.61 8.03
CA LYS A 433 -13.61 -2.22 9.16
C LYS A 433 -13.16 -2.88 10.47
N GLN A 434 -12.92 -4.18 10.47
CA GLN A 434 -12.54 -4.91 11.68
C GLN A 434 -11.13 -4.52 12.13
N TRP A 435 -10.22 -4.21 11.20
CA TRP A 435 -8.89 -3.70 11.55
C TRP A 435 -8.95 -2.26 12.09
N ILE A 436 -9.72 -1.37 11.46
CA ILE A 436 -9.87 0.02 11.93
C ILE A 436 -10.71 0.10 13.21
N PHE A 437 -11.75 -0.73 13.36
CA PHE A 437 -12.70 -0.65 14.49
C PHE A 437 -12.56 -1.81 15.50
N GLY A 438 -11.91 -2.91 15.18
CA GLY A 438 -11.85 -4.14 15.99
C GLY A 438 -10.60 -4.33 16.84
N ASN A 439 -9.55 -3.54 16.64
CA ASN A 439 -8.35 -3.57 17.47
C ASN A 439 -8.32 -2.48 18.54
N PHE A 440 -9.49 -1.94 18.91
CA PHE A 440 -9.62 -0.88 19.92
C PHE A 440 -10.69 -1.17 20.95
#